data_5e48a26e0d440f8a29fa21effee71328
#
_entry.id   5e48a26e0d440f8a29fa21effee71328
#
_cell.length_a   1.000
_cell.length_b   1.000
_cell.length_c   1.000
_cell.angle_alpha   90.00
_cell.angle_beta   90.00
_cell.angle_gamma   90.00
#
_symmetry.space_group_name_H-M   'P 1'
#
loop_
_entity.id
_entity.type
_entity.pdbx_description
1 polymer ?
#
loop_
_entity_poly.entity_id
_entity_poly.type
_entity_poly.pdbx_seq_one_letter_code
_entity_poly.pdbx_strand_id
1 'polypeptide(L)'
;MEIRYLKHYSSRLYREMEIKIYGHAGKPVLFIPCQGGRFFDFENFQMLDHWAHWIENGMCTVYSIDTIDNETFANKAGDCRQRIELHEDWYNYVIEEVVPTIRHLSGERNGYDQMITVFGCSMGAQHAANFFFRRPDLFDQVFAISGVYDSRDA
;
A
#
# COMPACT_ATOMS: atom_id res chain seq x y z
N MET A 1 6.63 -7.87 18.80
CA MET A 1 5.88 -7.13 17.75
C MET A 1 4.65 -7.92 17.37
N GLU A 2 3.49 -7.29 17.34
CA GLU A 2 2.26 -7.91 16.85
C GLU A 2 2.27 -7.93 15.31
N ILE A 3 2.04 -9.11 14.72
CA ILE A 3 1.96 -9.29 13.27
C ILE A 3 0.66 -10.01 12.96
N ARG A 4 -0.13 -9.47 12.04
CA ARG A 4 -1.40 -10.05 11.59
C ARG A 4 -1.38 -10.24 10.09
N TYR A 5 -2.14 -11.21 9.62
CA TYR A 5 -2.31 -11.52 8.21
C TYR A 5 -3.80 -11.53 7.87
N LEU A 6 -4.15 -10.85 6.78
CA LEU A 6 -5.50 -10.84 6.26
C LEU A 6 -5.49 -11.31 4.80
N LYS A 7 -6.44 -12.15 4.49
CA LYS A 7 -6.76 -12.55 3.12
C LYS A 7 -8.23 -12.28 2.88
N HIS A 8 -8.55 -11.60 1.79
CA HIS A 8 -9.91 -11.23 1.47
C HIS A 8 -10.14 -11.29 -0.04
N TYR A 9 -11.37 -11.57 -0.43
CA TYR A 9 -11.78 -11.48 -1.83
C TYR A 9 -12.04 -10.04 -2.22
N SER A 10 -11.39 -9.57 -3.29
CA SER A 10 -11.64 -8.26 -3.86
C SER A 10 -12.73 -8.34 -4.93
N SER A 11 -13.82 -7.63 -4.71
CA SER A 11 -14.87 -7.49 -5.72
C SER A 11 -14.43 -6.63 -6.91
N ARG A 12 -13.44 -5.76 -6.70
CA ARG A 12 -12.90 -4.89 -7.75
C ARG A 12 -11.96 -5.64 -8.68
N LEU A 13 -11.15 -6.54 -8.13
CA LEU A 13 -10.13 -7.30 -8.87
C LEU A 13 -10.53 -8.75 -9.18
N TYR A 14 -11.68 -9.21 -8.67
CA TYR A 14 -12.18 -10.58 -8.85
C TYR A 14 -11.17 -11.66 -8.45
N ARG A 15 -10.44 -11.42 -7.35
CA ARG A 15 -9.44 -12.33 -6.82
C ARG A 15 -9.23 -12.14 -5.33
N GLU A 16 -8.59 -13.14 -4.70
CA GLU A 16 -8.10 -13.02 -3.33
C GLU A 16 -6.91 -12.06 -3.28
N MET A 17 -6.95 -11.13 -2.32
CA MET A 17 -5.87 -10.20 -2.04
C MET A 17 -5.40 -10.36 -0.60
N GLU A 18 -4.14 -10.03 -0.35
CA GLU A 18 -3.48 -10.28 0.92
C GLU A 18 -2.89 -9.01 1.51
N ILE A 19 -2.97 -8.87 2.83
CA ILE A 19 -2.42 -7.74 3.59
C ILE A 19 -1.69 -8.30 4.80
N LYS A 20 -0.50 -7.81 5.09
CA LYS A 20 0.21 -8.10 6.32
C LYS A 20 0.35 -6.84 7.15
N ILE A 21 0.07 -6.96 8.44
CA ILE A 21 -0.05 -5.82 9.35
C ILE A 21 0.99 -5.98 10.45
N TYR A 22 1.81 -4.96 10.63
CA TYR A 22 2.87 -4.91 11.63
C TYR A 22 2.60 -3.79 12.62
N GLY A 23 2.37 -4.15 13.87
CA GLY A 23 2.12 -3.20 14.94
C GLY A 23 0.75 -3.36 15.59
N HIS A 24 0.53 -2.55 16.63
CA HIS A 24 -0.66 -2.65 17.49
C HIS A 24 -1.37 -1.32 17.72
N ALA A 25 -0.74 -0.19 17.40
CA ALA A 25 -1.30 1.15 17.62
C ALA A 25 -0.54 2.21 16.80
N GLY A 26 -0.98 3.45 16.91
CA GLY A 26 -0.32 4.61 16.32
C GLY A 26 -0.77 4.93 14.90
N LYS A 27 0.01 5.74 14.23
CA LYS A 27 -0.28 6.23 12.89
C LYS A 27 -0.39 5.09 11.87
N PRO A 28 -1.48 4.94 11.13
CA PRO A 28 -1.56 3.95 10.06
C PRO A 28 -0.67 4.35 8.89
N VAL A 29 0.15 3.40 8.43
CA VAL A 29 1.06 3.55 7.30
C VAL A 29 0.71 2.49 6.26
N LEU A 30 0.27 2.91 5.09
CA LEU A 30 0.07 2.04 3.93
C LEU A 30 1.41 1.89 3.21
N PHE A 31 1.97 0.68 3.21
CA PHE A 31 3.20 0.38 2.49
C PHE A 31 2.91 -0.29 1.15
N ILE A 32 3.48 0.28 0.08
CA ILE A 32 3.38 -0.23 -1.29
C ILE A 32 4.79 -0.69 -1.72
N PRO A 33 4.99 -1.98 -2.01
CA PRO A 33 6.31 -2.52 -2.33
C PRO A 33 6.84 -2.04 -3.69
N CYS A 34 8.06 -2.45 -4.02
CA CYS A 34 8.66 -2.25 -5.32
C CYS A 34 7.89 -2.98 -6.44
N GLN A 35 8.30 -2.78 -7.68
CA GLN A 35 7.65 -3.42 -8.84
C GLN A 35 7.44 -4.92 -8.65
N GLY A 36 6.21 -5.37 -8.85
CA GLY A 36 5.83 -6.78 -8.71
C GLY A 36 5.92 -7.32 -7.28
N GLY A 37 6.09 -6.44 -6.30
CA GLY A 37 6.24 -6.83 -4.91
C GLY A 37 4.96 -7.38 -4.28
N ARG A 38 5.16 -8.10 -3.18
CA ARG A 38 4.12 -8.80 -2.46
C ARG A 38 3.93 -8.21 -1.06
N PHE A 39 2.81 -8.52 -0.46
CA PHE A 39 2.39 -8.08 0.88
C PHE A 39 3.41 -8.36 1.99
N PHE A 40 4.37 -9.25 1.79
CA PHE A 40 5.41 -9.59 2.76
C PHE A 40 6.76 -8.91 2.50
N ASP A 41 6.90 -8.08 1.48
CA ASP A 41 8.18 -7.49 1.09
C ASP A 41 8.70 -6.46 2.08
N PHE A 42 7.84 -5.91 2.92
CA PHE A 42 8.27 -5.07 4.04
C PHE A 42 9.24 -5.81 4.97
N GLU A 43 9.03 -7.11 5.18
CA GLU A 43 9.96 -7.98 5.90
C GLU A 43 11.17 -8.35 5.03
N ASN A 44 10.93 -8.80 3.79
CA ASN A 44 11.96 -9.34 2.93
C ASN A 44 13.05 -8.33 2.59
N PHE A 45 12.73 -7.06 2.52
CA PHE A 45 13.69 -5.97 2.32
C PHE A 45 14.21 -5.38 3.63
N GLN A 46 14.03 -6.07 4.75
CA GLN A 46 14.53 -5.68 6.08
C GLN A 46 13.98 -4.34 6.59
N MET A 47 12.92 -3.83 5.98
CA MET A 47 12.27 -2.59 6.43
C MET A 47 11.71 -2.75 7.85
N LEU A 48 11.22 -3.96 8.16
CA LEU A 48 10.68 -4.26 9.48
C LEU A 48 11.71 -4.03 10.59
N ASP A 49 12.96 -4.43 10.39
CA ASP A 49 14.02 -4.25 11.38
C ASP A 49 14.34 -2.77 11.60
N HIS A 50 14.37 -1.99 10.53
CA HIS A 50 14.63 -0.56 10.60
C HIS A 50 13.48 0.23 11.24
N TRP A 51 12.24 -0.23 11.10
CA TRP A 51 11.06 0.40 11.66
C TRP A 51 10.64 -0.16 13.01
N ALA A 52 11.29 -1.23 13.48
CA ALA A 52 10.91 -1.95 14.71
C ALA A 52 10.72 -1.02 15.92
N HIS A 53 11.61 -0.06 16.11
CA HIS A 53 11.54 0.89 17.21
C HIS A 53 10.19 1.63 17.26
N TRP A 54 9.75 2.19 16.12
CA TRP A 54 8.50 2.95 16.05
C TRP A 54 7.26 2.06 16.14
N ILE A 55 7.32 0.89 15.53
CA ILE A 55 6.21 -0.08 15.52
C ILE A 55 6.00 -0.67 16.91
N GLU A 56 7.06 -1.12 17.57
CA GLU A 56 7.00 -1.75 18.89
C GLU A 56 6.57 -0.77 20.00
N ASN A 57 6.91 0.49 19.84
CA ASN A 57 6.48 1.55 20.76
C ASN A 57 5.07 2.10 20.45
N GLY A 58 4.35 1.51 19.50
CA GLY A 58 2.98 1.92 19.17
C GLY A 58 2.87 3.29 18.50
N MET A 59 3.94 3.75 17.87
CA MET A 59 3.96 5.05 17.17
C MET A 59 3.35 4.94 15.78
N CYS A 60 3.47 3.77 15.15
CA CYS A 60 2.83 3.47 13.87
C CYS A 60 2.49 1.99 13.73
N THR A 61 1.54 1.73 12.83
CA THR A 61 1.18 0.39 12.36
C THR A 61 1.30 0.35 10.85
N VAL A 62 2.07 -0.59 10.31
CA VAL A 62 2.31 -0.73 8.87
C VAL A 62 1.37 -1.76 8.27
N TYR A 63 0.67 -1.39 7.22
CA TYR A 63 -0.20 -2.22 6.41
C TYR A 63 0.47 -2.44 5.06
N SER A 64 1.07 -3.60 4.86
CA SER A 64 1.79 -3.97 3.64
C SER A 64 0.87 -4.74 2.70
N ILE A 65 0.72 -4.25 1.48
CA ILE A 65 -0.25 -4.77 0.50
C ILE A 65 0.42 -5.38 -0.72
N ASP A 66 -0.35 -6.16 -1.47
CA ASP A 66 0.05 -6.66 -2.78
C ASP A 66 -0.08 -5.60 -3.87
N THR A 67 0.79 -5.68 -4.88
CA THR A 67 0.63 -5.00 -6.16
C THR A 67 0.23 -6.00 -7.25
N ILE A 68 -0.23 -5.48 -8.37
CA ILE A 68 -0.45 -6.23 -9.61
C ILE A 68 0.37 -5.66 -10.76
N ASP A 69 1.52 -5.07 -10.46
CA ASP A 69 2.37 -4.38 -11.42
C ASP A 69 2.76 -5.25 -12.61
N ASN A 70 2.93 -6.56 -12.40
CA ASN A 70 3.26 -7.51 -13.47
C ASN A 70 2.15 -7.64 -14.53
N GLU A 71 0.93 -7.25 -14.20
CA GLU A 71 -0.22 -7.23 -15.11
C GLU A 71 -0.48 -5.82 -15.67
N THR A 72 0.11 -4.78 -15.08
CA THR A 72 -0.10 -3.37 -15.41
C THR A 72 1.19 -2.72 -15.93
N PHE A 73 1.82 -1.82 -15.18
CA PHE A 73 2.98 -1.06 -15.65
C PHE A 73 4.18 -1.91 -16.07
N ALA A 74 4.40 -3.04 -15.42
CA ALA A 74 5.49 -3.95 -15.79
C ALA A 74 5.17 -4.87 -16.97
N ASN A 75 3.92 -4.97 -17.39
CA ASN A 75 3.52 -5.76 -18.56
C ASN A 75 3.69 -4.98 -19.87
N LYS A 76 4.94 -4.75 -20.26
CA LYS A 76 5.28 -3.93 -21.43
C LYS A 76 4.81 -4.50 -22.76
N ALA A 77 4.52 -5.80 -22.83
CA ALA A 77 3.99 -6.47 -24.02
C ALA A 77 2.46 -6.44 -24.11
N GLY A 78 1.79 -6.00 -23.06
CA GLY A 78 0.33 -5.94 -23.00
C GLY A 78 -0.25 -4.72 -23.73
N ASP A 79 -1.54 -4.79 -24.01
CA ASP A 79 -2.29 -3.66 -24.56
C ASP A 79 -2.32 -2.50 -23.58
N CYS A 80 -1.92 -1.30 -24.04
CA CYS A 80 -1.78 -0.13 -23.18
C CYS A 80 -3.08 0.27 -22.50
N ARG A 81 -4.21 0.15 -23.19
CA ARG A 81 -5.51 0.50 -22.64
C ARG A 81 -5.93 -0.47 -21.54
N GLN A 82 -5.79 -1.77 -21.78
CA GLN A 82 -6.10 -2.79 -20.78
C GLN A 82 -5.22 -2.65 -19.54
N ARG A 83 -3.95 -2.35 -19.73
CA ARG A 83 -2.99 -2.13 -18.64
C ARG A 83 -3.43 -0.97 -17.75
N ILE A 84 -3.81 0.16 -18.32
CA ILE A 84 -4.22 1.33 -17.54
C ILE A 84 -5.59 1.12 -16.89
N GLU A 85 -6.52 0.47 -17.56
CA GLU A 85 -7.82 0.12 -16.97
C GLU A 85 -7.65 -0.80 -15.76
N LEU A 86 -6.80 -1.81 -15.87
CA LEU A 86 -6.50 -2.71 -14.75
C LEU A 86 -5.75 -2.00 -13.62
N HIS A 87 -4.85 -1.07 -13.94
CA HIS A 87 -4.21 -0.23 -12.94
C HIS A 87 -5.25 0.62 -12.18
N GLU A 88 -6.21 1.21 -12.87
CA GLU A 88 -7.30 1.96 -12.22
C GLU A 88 -8.19 1.05 -11.37
N ASP A 89 -8.41 -0.20 -11.75
CA ASP A 89 -9.10 -1.17 -10.91
C ASP A 89 -8.32 -1.47 -9.62
N TRP A 90 -6.99 -1.61 -9.70
CA TRP A 90 -6.14 -1.76 -8.52
C TRP A 90 -6.13 -0.49 -7.65
N TYR A 91 -6.07 0.69 -8.27
CA TYR A 91 -6.20 1.96 -7.56
C TYR A 91 -7.52 2.01 -6.78
N ASN A 92 -8.61 1.70 -7.43
CA ASN A 92 -9.94 1.69 -6.80
C ASN A 92 -10.07 0.60 -5.74
N TYR A 93 -9.44 -0.56 -5.94
CA TYR A 93 -9.33 -1.58 -4.90
C TYR A 93 -8.68 -1.01 -3.62
N VAL A 94 -7.58 -0.30 -3.76
CA VAL A 94 -6.92 0.31 -2.60
C VAL A 94 -7.82 1.35 -1.93
N ILE A 95 -8.44 2.23 -2.69
CA ILE A 95 -9.29 3.30 -2.13
C ILE A 95 -10.58 2.75 -1.52
N GLU A 96 -11.23 1.79 -2.15
CA GLU A 96 -12.57 1.33 -1.76
C GLU A 96 -12.55 0.14 -0.79
N GLU A 97 -11.47 -0.65 -0.78
CA GLU A 97 -11.38 -1.87 0.03
C GLU A 97 -10.26 -1.80 1.08
N VAL A 98 -9.04 -1.42 0.70
CA VAL A 98 -7.88 -1.37 1.61
C VAL A 98 -7.99 -0.19 2.59
N VAL A 99 -8.23 1.01 2.11
CA VAL A 99 -8.31 2.21 2.95
C VAL A 99 -9.41 2.10 4.02
N PRO A 100 -10.65 1.68 3.71
CA PRO A 100 -11.66 1.46 4.74
C PRO A 100 -11.25 0.41 5.77
N THR A 101 -10.59 -0.67 5.33
CA THR A 101 -10.08 -1.71 6.24
C THR A 101 -9.03 -1.14 7.20
N ILE A 102 -8.07 -0.37 6.69
CA ILE A 102 -7.04 0.28 7.50
C ILE A 102 -7.68 1.22 8.52
N ARG A 103 -8.60 2.07 8.10
CA ARG A 103 -9.24 3.04 8.98
C ARG A 103 -10.07 2.36 10.07
N HIS A 104 -10.80 1.31 9.72
CA HIS A 104 -11.55 0.53 10.71
C HIS A 104 -10.63 -0.10 11.76
N LEU A 105 -9.60 -0.83 11.32
CA LEU A 105 -8.67 -1.50 12.23
C LEU A 105 -7.85 -0.52 13.07
N SER A 106 -7.38 0.56 12.46
CA SER A 106 -6.66 1.63 13.16
C SER A 106 -7.56 2.34 14.16
N GLY A 107 -8.80 2.63 13.79
CA GLY A 107 -9.79 3.26 14.67
C GLY A 107 -10.12 2.41 15.88
N GLU A 108 -10.27 1.11 15.73
CA GLU A 108 -10.48 0.18 16.84
C GLU A 108 -9.32 0.19 17.84
N ARG A 109 -8.07 0.25 17.33
CA ARG A 109 -6.86 0.22 18.16
C ARG A 109 -6.56 1.55 18.83
N ASN A 110 -6.79 2.65 18.16
CA ASN A 110 -6.45 4.00 18.65
C ASN A 110 -7.64 4.72 19.33
N GLY A 111 -8.88 4.27 19.10
CA GLY A 111 -10.07 4.89 19.61
C GLY A 111 -10.52 6.15 18.85
N TYR A 112 -9.89 6.47 17.73
CA TYR A 112 -10.25 7.59 16.86
C TYR A 112 -9.81 7.32 15.41
N ASP A 113 -10.50 7.96 14.47
CA ASP A 113 -10.15 7.90 13.06
C ASP A 113 -9.02 8.89 12.73
N GLN A 114 -8.14 8.51 11.84
CA GLN A 114 -7.07 9.37 11.37
C GLN A 114 -6.70 9.07 9.91
N MET A 115 -6.09 10.08 9.28
CA MET A 115 -5.59 9.96 7.91
C MET A 115 -4.37 9.04 7.86
N ILE A 116 -4.08 8.53 6.69
CA ILE A 116 -3.06 7.51 6.44
C ILE A 116 -1.79 8.16 5.90
N THR A 117 -0.63 7.71 6.37
CA THR A 117 0.65 7.94 5.71
C THR A 117 0.82 6.88 4.62
N VAL A 118 1.11 7.28 3.39
CA VAL A 118 1.43 6.33 2.32
C VAL A 118 2.94 6.30 2.07
N PHE A 119 3.50 5.11 2.00
CA PHE A 119 4.92 4.88 1.85
C PHE A 119 5.18 3.88 0.74
N GLY A 120 6.10 4.18 -0.16
CA GLY A 120 6.49 3.28 -1.23
C GLY A 120 7.92 3.45 -1.70
N CYS A 121 8.45 2.39 -2.29
CA CYS A 121 9.80 2.35 -2.86
C CYS A 121 9.74 2.00 -4.35
N SER A 122 10.57 2.65 -5.17
CA SER A 122 10.65 2.40 -6.63
C SER A 122 9.28 2.62 -7.30
N MET A 123 8.72 1.63 -7.97
CA MET A 123 7.35 1.71 -8.52
C MET A 123 6.30 1.94 -7.43
N GLY A 124 6.50 1.39 -6.24
CA GLY A 124 5.67 1.68 -5.08
C GLY A 124 5.68 3.15 -4.65
N ALA A 125 6.80 3.86 -4.85
CA ALA A 125 6.88 5.30 -4.62
C ALA A 125 6.04 6.10 -5.62
N GLN A 126 6.02 5.68 -6.88
CA GLN A 126 5.15 6.25 -7.91
C GLN A 126 3.68 6.07 -7.54
N HIS A 127 3.29 4.89 -7.09
CA HIS A 127 1.94 4.63 -6.59
C HIS A 127 1.61 5.47 -5.37
N ALA A 128 2.53 5.54 -4.40
CA ALA A 128 2.33 6.34 -3.18
C ALA A 128 2.09 7.81 -3.50
N ALA A 129 2.89 8.39 -4.39
CA ALA A 129 2.70 9.77 -4.84
C ALA A 129 1.35 9.96 -5.55
N ASN A 130 0.97 9.03 -6.42
CA ASN A 130 -0.33 9.06 -7.11
C ASN A 130 -1.51 9.05 -6.12
N PHE A 131 -1.48 8.18 -5.11
CA PHE A 131 -2.50 8.16 -4.05
C PHE A 131 -2.55 9.48 -3.28
N PHE A 132 -1.39 9.96 -2.85
CA PHE A 132 -1.30 11.18 -2.05
C PHE A 132 -1.87 12.40 -2.79
N PHE A 133 -1.51 12.59 -4.06
CA PHE A 133 -1.99 13.74 -4.83
C PHE A 133 -3.44 13.61 -5.30
N ARG A 134 -3.91 12.40 -5.57
CA ARG A 134 -5.32 12.18 -5.98
C ARG A 134 -6.29 12.22 -4.81
N ARG A 135 -5.86 11.81 -3.62
CA ARG A 135 -6.74 11.67 -2.44
C ARG A 135 -6.13 12.33 -1.19
N PRO A 136 -5.96 13.66 -1.20
CA PRO A 136 -5.45 14.40 -0.04
C PRO A 136 -6.42 14.38 1.15
N ASP A 137 -7.65 13.94 0.94
CA ASP A 137 -8.65 13.68 2.00
C ASP A 137 -8.38 12.41 2.81
N LEU A 138 -7.64 11.45 2.23
CA LEU A 138 -7.31 10.17 2.88
C LEU A 138 -5.86 10.09 3.35
N PHE A 139 -4.97 10.72 2.63
CA PHE A 139 -3.53 10.66 2.88
C PHE A 139 -2.99 12.05 3.22
N ASP A 140 -2.39 12.18 4.41
CA ASP A 140 -1.83 13.45 4.90
C ASP A 140 -0.29 13.51 4.83
N GLN A 141 0.35 12.36 4.59
CA GLN A 141 1.81 12.27 4.45
C GLN A 141 2.18 11.23 3.38
N VAL A 142 3.29 11.48 2.69
CA VAL A 142 3.85 10.55 1.72
C VAL A 142 5.36 10.40 1.89
N PHE A 143 5.84 9.16 1.89
CA PHE A 143 7.25 8.81 1.75
C PHE A 143 7.43 8.07 0.43
N ALA A 144 7.98 8.74 -0.55
CA ALA A 144 8.18 8.20 -1.90
C ALA A 144 9.68 8.10 -2.19
N ILE A 145 10.25 6.90 -2.01
CA ILE A 145 11.68 6.67 -2.07
C ILE A 145 12.06 6.06 -3.42
N SER A 146 13.00 6.71 -4.12
CA SER A 146 13.56 6.21 -5.39
C SER A 146 12.50 5.94 -6.47
N GLY A 147 11.48 6.79 -6.54
CA GLY A 147 10.42 6.66 -7.54
C GLY A 147 10.86 7.08 -8.94
N VAL A 148 10.23 6.47 -9.95
CA VAL A 148 10.32 6.90 -11.33
C VAL A 148 9.01 7.61 -11.68
N TYR A 149 9.09 8.90 -11.97
CA TYR A 149 7.91 9.74 -12.20
C TYR A 149 7.74 10.17 -13.66
N ASP A 150 8.47 9.54 -14.57
CA ASP A 150 8.38 9.78 -16.00
C ASP A 150 7.52 8.72 -16.66
N SER A 151 6.36 9.13 -17.19
CA SER A 151 5.41 8.23 -17.83
C SER A 151 5.85 7.74 -19.21
N ARG A 152 6.92 8.30 -19.78
CA ARG A 152 7.43 7.89 -21.11
C ARG A 152 8.04 6.50 -21.08
N ASP A 153 8.47 6.05 -19.92
CA ASP A 153 9.08 4.72 -19.72
C ASP A 153 8.07 3.68 -19.18
N ALA A 154 6.83 4.07 -19.01
CA ALA A 154 5.78 3.21 -18.44
C ALA A 154 5.05 2.38 -19.51
#